data_de0ecd4b8833e9944d83014968fa50fa
#
_entry.id   de0ecd4b8833e9944d83014968fa50fa
#
_cell.length_a   1.000
_cell.length_b   1.000
_cell.length_c   1.000
_cell.angle_alpha   90.00
_cell.angle_beta   90.00
_cell.angle_gamma   90.00
#
_symmetry.space_group_name_H-M   'P 1'
#
loop_
_entity.id
_entity.type
_entity.pdbx_description
1 polymer ?
#
loop_
_entity_poly.entity_id
_entity_poly.type
_entity_poly.pdbx_seq_one_letter_code
_entity_poly.pdbx_strand_id
1 'polypeptide(L)'
;MNYWLVKSEPYEYSYQDLEKDGRTRWVGVRNYAARNNLRDMKKGDLVLYYHSRKGLEVVGIARVVQTAYPDPTAEKGDWSAVDLEPVKPLEKPVSLKKIKEIPELQEMSLVRIGRLSVMPVEEAAFKKILEMGETEAWR
;
A
#
# COMPACT_ATOMS: atom_id res chain seq x y z
N MET A 1 -13.87 3.48 -7.65
CA MET A 1 -12.45 3.27 -7.36
C MET A 1 -12.27 2.94 -5.89
N ASN A 2 -11.47 1.94 -5.60
CA ASN A 2 -11.13 1.59 -4.23
C ASN A 2 -9.70 2.03 -3.92
N TYR A 3 -9.41 2.15 -2.63
CA TYR A 3 -8.11 2.58 -2.15
C TYR A 3 -7.55 1.52 -1.21
N TRP A 4 -6.23 1.36 -1.25
CA TRP A 4 -5.53 0.31 -0.53
C TRP A 4 -4.25 0.86 0.10
N LEU A 5 -3.67 0.09 1.01
CA LEU A 5 -2.34 0.36 1.54
C LEU A 5 -1.56 -0.95 1.56
N VAL A 6 -0.33 -0.91 1.09
CA VAL A 6 0.59 -2.04 1.15
C VAL A 6 1.82 -1.65 1.95
N LYS A 7 2.37 -2.62 2.69
CA LYS A 7 3.58 -2.42 3.49
C LYS A 7 4.76 -3.14 2.86
N SER A 8 5.89 -2.47 2.84
CA SER A 8 7.16 -3.07 2.43
C SER A 8 8.28 -2.57 3.33
N GLU A 9 9.25 -3.43 3.60
CA GLU A 9 10.45 -3.02 4.32
C GLU A 9 11.35 -2.28 3.34
N PRO A 10 11.81 -1.04 3.66
CA PRO A 10 12.53 -0.22 2.68
C PRO A 10 13.86 -0.80 2.21
N TYR A 11 14.51 -1.63 3.02
CA TYR A 11 15.74 -2.30 2.61
C TYR A 11 15.48 -3.54 1.74
N GLU A 12 14.25 -4.05 1.69
CA GLU A 12 13.87 -5.12 0.76
C GLU A 12 13.34 -4.55 -0.55
N TYR A 13 12.38 -3.64 -0.46
CA TYR A 13 11.83 -2.98 -1.64
C TYR A 13 11.23 -1.64 -1.26
N SER A 14 11.98 -0.56 -1.51
CA SER A 14 11.55 0.80 -1.19
C SER A 14 10.67 1.39 -2.28
N TYR A 15 10.01 2.51 -1.97
CA TYR A 15 9.28 3.26 -2.98
C TYR A 15 10.20 3.75 -4.10
N GLN A 16 11.43 4.12 -3.75
CA GLN A 16 12.43 4.52 -4.74
C GLN A 16 12.78 3.37 -5.68
N ASP A 17 12.84 2.14 -5.17
CA ASP A 17 13.03 0.95 -5.99
C ASP A 17 11.87 0.80 -6.99
N LEU A 18 10.63 1.01 -6.53
CA LEU A 18 9.46 0.96 -7.41
C LEU A 18 9.53 2.04 -8.49
N GLU A 19 9.92 3.26 -8.12
CA GLU A 19 10.07 4.35 -9.09
C GLU A 19 11.11 4.01 -10.16
N LYS A 20 12.23 3.42 -9.73
CA LYS A 20 13.30 3.02 -10.64
C LYS A 20 12.85 1.91 -11.58
N ASP A 21 12.13 0.92 -11.05
CA ASP A 21 11.67 -0.23 -11.84
C ASP A 21 10.48 0.12 -12.74
N GLY A 22 9.69 1.12 -12.38
CA GLY A 22 8.50 1.55 -13.12
C GLY A 22 7.30 0.64 -13.00
N ARG A 23 7.49 -0.60 -12.59
CA ARG A 23 6.43 -1.59 -12.38
C ARG A 23 7.00 -2.75 -11.58
N THR A 24 6.21 -3.32 -10.70
CA THR A 24 6.65 -4.48 -9.92
C THR A 24 5.52 -5.48 -9.75
N ARG A 25 5.88 -6.75 -9.58
CA ARG A 25 4.96 -7.79 -9.14
C ARG A 25 4.96 -7.79 -7.62
N TRP A 26 3.79 -7.60 -7.02
CA TRP A 26 3.65 -7.62 -5.57
C TRP A 26 3.47 -9.06 -5.11
N VAL A 27 4.57 -9.72 -4.80
CA VAL A 27 4.63 -11.15 -4.50
C VAL A 27 5.00 -11.40 -3.04
N GLY A 28 4.92 -12.65 -2.61
CA GLY A 28 5.39 -13.03 -1.27
C GLY A 28 4.40 -12.79 -0.14
N VAL A 29 3.16 -12.41 -0.44
CA VAL A 29 2.12 -12.23 0.58
C VAL A 29 1.66 -13.60 1.06
N ARG A 30 1.81 -13.86 2.36
CA ARG A 30 1.54 -15.17 2.96
C ARG A 30 0.58 -15.13 4.16
N ASN A 31 -0.29 -14.11 4.17
CA ASN A 31 -1.37 -13.96 5.14
C ASN A 31 -2.69 -14.02 4.39
N TYR A 32 -3.65 -14.80 4.87
CA TYR A 32 -4.91 -15.01 4.15
C TYR A 32 -5.72 -13.74 3.99
N ALA A 33 -5.80 -12.90 5.03
CA ALA A 33 -6.54 -11.64 4.92
C ALA A 33 -5.89 -10.70 3.90
N ALA A 34 -4.57 -10.58 3.93
CA ALA A 34 -3.83 -9.76 2.97
C ALA A 34 -4.00 -10.29 1.54
N ARG A 35 -3.94 -11.62 1.36
CA ARG A 35 -4.19 -12.24 0.06
C ARG A 35 -5.59 -11.89 -0.47
N ASN A 36 -6.60 -12.00 0.39
CA ASN A 36 -7.97 -11.70 -0.02
C ASN A 36 -8.11 -10.22 -0.41
N ASN A 37 -7.40 -9.33 0.27
CA ASN A 37 -7.37 -7.91 -0.10
C ASN A 37 -6.74 -7.71 -1.48
N LEU A 38 -5.64 -8.42 -1.78
CA LEU A 38 -5.05 -8.37 -3.13
C LEU A 38 -6.07 -8.80 -4.20
N ARG A 39 -6.84 -9.84 -3.90
CA ARG A 39 -7.86 -10.37 -4.84
C ARG A 39 -9.00 -9.40 -5.10
N ASP A 40 -9.26 -8.50 -4.16
CA ASP A 40 -10.31 -7.50 -4.30
C ASP A 40 -9.87 -6.25 -5.04
N MET A 41 -8.57 -6.08 -5.27
CA MET A 41 -8.03 -4.94 -6.00
C MET A 41 -8.46 -4.98 -7.46
N LYS A 42 -8.76 -3.80 -8.00
CA LYS A 42 -9.14 -3.62 -9.41
C LYS A 42 -8.14 -2.73 -10.11
N LYS A 43 -8.00 -2.95 -11.41
CA LYS A 43 -7.11 -2.13 -12.24
C LYS A 43 -7.50 -0.67 -12.11
N GLY A 44 -6.51 0.18 -11.85
CA GLY A 44 -6.71 1.62 -11.65
C GLY A 44 -6.87 2.03 -10.19
N ASP A 45 -7.09 1.08 -9.28
CA ASP A 45 -7.16 1.40 -7.85
C ASP A 45 -5.85 2.01 -7.37
N LEU A 46 -5.96 2.98 -6.46
CA LEU A 46 -4.79 3.65 -5.89
C LEU A 46 -4.36 2.99 -4.58
N VAL A 47 -3.06 2.97 -4.37
CA VAL A 47 -2.43 2.24 -3.27
C VAL A 47 -1.45 3.16 -2.54
N LEU A 48 -1.65 3.32 -1.24
CA LEU A 48 -0.66 3.99 -0.40
C LEU A 48 0.50 3.03 -0.13
N TYR A 49 1.71 3.50 -0.37
CA TYR A 49 2.92 2.72 -0.16
C TYR A 49 3.51 3.07 1.19
N TYR A 50 3.57 2.09 2.08
CA TYR A 50 4.01 2.29 3.46
C TYR A 50 5.32 1.55 3.71
N HIS A 51 6.30 2.26 4.25
CA HIS A 51 7.55 1.65 4.70
C HIS A 51 7.36 1.11 6.12
N SER A 52 7.54 -0.19 6.29
CA SER A 52 7.44 -0.86 7.58
C SER A 52 8.82 -1.14 8.15
N ARG A 53 8.87 -1.44 9.43
CA ARG A 53 10.07 -1.71 10.24
C ARG A 53 10.98 -0.51 10.43
N LYS A 54 11.33 0.21 9.38
CA LYS A 54 12.16 1.40 9.46
C LYS A 54 11.46 2.55 8.77
N GLY A 55 11.36 3.67 9.46
CA GLY A 55 10.68 4.86 8.95
C GLY A 55 9.20 4.90 9.28
N LEU A 56 8.51 3.78 9.34
CA LEU A 56 7.08 3.64 9.69
C LEU A 56 6.23 4.80 9.16
N GLU A 57 6.16 4.94 7.84
CA GLU A 57 5.47 6.08 7.23
C GLU A 57 4.95 5.75 5.83
N VAL A 58 3.88 6.44 5.44
CA VAL A 58 3.39 6.42 4.06
C VAL A 58 4.31 7.34 3.25
N VAL A 59 4.89 6.81 2.18
CA VAL A 59 5.92 7.54 1.42
C VAL A 59 5.53 7.85 -0.02
N GLY A 60 4.52 7.16 -0.56
CA GLY A 60 4.16 7.36 -1.96
C GLY A 60 2.84 6.74 -2.32
N ILE A 61 2.47 6.93 -3.58
CA ILE A 61 1.23 6.42 -4.17
C ILE A 61 1.59 5.51 -5.34
N ALA A 62 0.95 4.35 -5.39
CA ALA A 62 1.05 3.42 -6.51
C ALA A 62 -0.34 3.18 -7.10
N ARG A 63 -0.39 2.48 -8.22
CA ARG A 63 -1.64 2.14 -8.91
C ARG A 63 -1.61 0.68 -9.33
N VAL A 64 -2.75 0.00 -9.21
CA VAL A 64 -2.90 -1.38 -9.66
C VAL A 64 -2.96 -1.39 -11.19
N VAL A 65 -2.05 -2.10 -11.82
CA VAL A 65 -2.02 -2.24 -13.30
C VAL A 65 -2.36 -3.64 -13.77
N GLN A 66 -2.25 -4.64 -12.88
CA GLN A 66 -2.69 -6.00 -13.16
C GLN A 66 -3.36 -6.56 -11.92
N THR A 67 -4.59 -7.06 -12.09
CA THR A 67 -5.36 -7.67 -11.00
C THR A 67 -4.80 -9.04 -10.61
N ALA A 68 -5.28 -9.59 -9.50
CA ALA A 68 -4.73 -10.78 -8.88
C ALA A 68 -4.57 -11.96 -9.85
N TYR A 69 -3.41 -12.60 -9.75
CA TYR A 69 -3.06 -13.82 -10.45
C TYR A 69 -2.24 -14.70 -9.48
N PRO A 70 -2.07 -16.01 -9.80
CA PRO A 70 -1.30 -16.88 -8.92
C PRO A 70 0.12 -16.35 -8.70
N ASP A 71 0.54 -16.28 -7.46
CA ASP A 71 1.88 -15.79 -7.11
C ASP A 71 2.94 -16.78 -7.64
N PRO A 72 3.79 -16.35 -8.58
CA PRO A 72 4.79 -17.25 -9.17
C PRO A 72 5.90 -17.64 -8.22
N THR A 73 6.04 -16.97 -7.08
CA THR A 73 7.07 -17.31 -6.08
C THR A 73 6.57 -18.32 -5.05
N ALA A 74 5.28 -18.66 -5.07
CA ALA A 74 4.74 -19.63 -4.13
C ALA A 74 5.05 -21.06 -4.59
N GLU A 75 5.73 -21.82 -3.74
CA GLU A 75 6.02 -23.21 -4.04
C GLU A 75 4.79 -24.10 -3.84
N LYS A 76 3.94 -23.73 -2.88
CA LYS A 76 2.69 -24.43 -2.62
C LYS A 76 1.69 -23.49 -1.99
N GLY A 77 0.41 -23.85 -2.06
CA GLY A 77 -0.67 -23.04 -1.51
C GLY A 77 -1.27 -22.12 -2.53
N ASP A 78 -2.37 -21.50 -2.13
CA ASP A 78 -3.20 -20.65 -3.00
C ASP A 78 -2.90 -19.17 -2.68
N TRP A 79 -1.83 -18.66 -3.25
CA TRP A 79 -1.36 -17.29 -3.02
C TRP A 79 -1.48 -16.46 -4.29
N SER A 80 -1.65 -15.16 -4.12
CA SER A 80 -1.91 -14.25 -5.22
C SER A 80 -0.90 -13.10 -5.24
N ALA A 81 -0.73 -12.53 -6.42
CA ALA A 81 0.07 -11.33 -6.65
C ALA A 81 -0.75 -10.36 -7.48
N VAL A 82 -0.39 -9.08 -7.40
CA VAL A 82 -0.89 -8.03 -8.30
C VAL A 82 0.31 -7.29 -8.83
N ASP A 83 0.12 -6.52 -9.90
CA ASP A 83 1.18 -5.64 -10.39
C ASP A 83 0.84 -4.19 -10.02
N LEU A 84 1.86 -3.47 -9.59
CA LEU A 84 1.76 -2.06 -9.21
C LEU A 84 2.73 -1.22 -10.03
N GLU A 85 2.34 0.02 -10.31
CA GLU A 85 3.24 1.03 -10.85
C GLU A 85 3.26 2.25 -9.94
N PRO A 86 4.34 3.04 -9.92
CA PRO A 86 4.38 4.25 -9.10
C PRO A 86 3.53 5.35 -9.72
N VAL A 87 2.86 6.15 -8.89
CA VAL A 87 2.16 7.35 -9.33
C VAL A 87 3.01 8.57 -9.00
N LYS A 88 3.26 8.81 -7.73
CA LYS A 88 4.15 9.87 -7.25
C LYS A 88 4.49 9.64 -5.78
N PRO A 89 5.65 10.13 -5.31
CA PRO A 89 5.93 10.15 -3.88
C PRO A 89 5.09 11.21 -3.19
N LEU A 90 4.88 11.07 -1.88
CA LEU A 90 4.29 12.15 -1.09
C LEU A 90 5.32 13.26 -0.92
N GLU A 91 4.87 14.52 -1.01
CA GLU A 91 5.73 15.67 -0.74
C GLU A 91 6.32 15.58 0.67
N LYS A 92 5.49 15.18 1.62
CA LYS A 92 5.90 14.91 3.00
C LYS A 92 5.44 13.52 3.39
N PRO A 93 6.34 12.60 3.72
CA PRO A 93 5.94 11.30 4.26
C PRO A 93 5.06 11.49 5.49
N VAL A 94 4.07 10.61 5.64
CA VAL A 94 3.11 10.68 6.75
C VAL A 94 3.40 9.53 7.71
N SER A 95 3.92 9.84 8.88
CA SER A 95 4.32 8.84 9.87
C SER A 95 3.13 8.18 10.54
N LEU A 96 3.32 6.93 10.95
CA LEU A 96 2.33 6.21 11.77
C LEU A 96 2.02 6.98 13.05
N LYS A 97 3.04 7.59 13.64
CA LYS A 97 2.89 8.40 14.85
C LYS A 97 1.88 9.53 14.63
N LYS A 98 1.99 10.26 13.51
CA LYS A 98 1.05 11.32 13.18
C LYS A 98 -0.34 10.78 12.88
N ILE A 99 -0.41 9.67 12.15
CA ILE A 99 -1.70 9.02 11.85
C ILE A 99 -2.44 8.68 13.14
N LYS A 100 -1.72 8.18 14.15
CA LYS A 100 -2.32 7.83 15.44
C LYS A 100 -2.82 9.04 16.23
N GLU A 101 -2.40 10.25 15.87
CA GLU A 101 -2.84 11.49 16.52
C GLU A 101 -4.09 12.09 15.86
N ILE A 102 -4.50 11.59 14.69
CA ILE A 102 -5.63 12.14 13.94
C ILE A 102 -6.90 11.34 14.23
N PRO A 103 -7.93 11.94 14.86
CA PRO A 103 -9.15 11.20 15.21
C PRO A 103 -9.82 10.50 14.03
N GLU A 104 -9.85 11.12 12.85
CA GLU A 104 -10.50 10.56 11.67
C GLU A 104 -9.82 9.30 11.14
N LEU A 105 -8.58 9.01 11.58
CA LEU A 105 -7.80 7.88 11.06
C LEU A 105 -7.71 6.69 12.03
N GLN A 106 -8.35 6.77 13.19
CA GLN A 106 -8.21 5.72 14.22
C GLN A 106 -8.87 4.40 13.86
N GLU A 107 -9.81 4.41 12.93
CA GLU A 107 -10.48 3.19 12.46
C GLU A 107 -9.71 2.50 11.31
N MET A 108 -8.65 3.11 10.78
CA MET A 108 -7.84 2.48 9.74
C MET A 108 -7.26 1.16 10.22
N SER A 109 -7.26 0.15 9.33
CA SER A 109 -6.63 -1.13 9.61
C SER A 109 -5.16 -0.98 9.94
N LEU A 110 -4.48 0.01 9.35
CA LEU A 110 -3.08 0.32 9.68
C LEU A 110 -2.88 0.56 11.18
N VAL A 111 -3.82 1.26 11.82
CA VAL A 111 -3.76 1.56 13.26
C VAL A 111 -4.22 0.36 14.08
N ARG A 112 -5.28 -0.33 13.65
CA ARG A 112 -5.94 -1.37 14.43
C ARG A 112 -5.35 -2.77 14.30
N ILE A 113 -4.77 -3.08 13.13
CA ILE A 113 -4.25 -4.42 12.81
C ILE A 113 -2.80 -4.29 12.38
N GLY A 114 -1.89 -4.27 13.35
CA GLY A 114 -0.48 -4.00 13.10
C GLY A 114 0.24 -4.99 12.19
N ARG A 115 -0.24 -6.23 12.07
CA ARG A 115 0.43 -7.28 11.29
C ARG A 115 -0.13 -7.45 9.88
N LEU A 116 -1.18 -6.73 9.54
CA LEU A 116 -1.76 -6.82 8.20
C LEU A 116 -0.90 -6.03 7.21
N SER A 117 -0.45 -6.67 6.13
CA SER A 117 0.45 -6.05 5.16
C SER A 117 -0.23 -5.49 3.92
N VAL A 118 -1.48 -5.84 3.68
CA VAL A 118 -2.30 -5.32 2.59
C VAL A 118 -3.69 -5.08 3.16
N MET A 119 -4.21 -3.87 3.03
CA MET A 119 -5.47 -3.50 3.65
C MET A 119 -6.27 -2.53 2.79
N PRO A 120 -7.59 -2.56 2.89
CA PRO A 120 -8.41 -1.51 2.27
C PRO A 120 -8.27 -0.20 3.04
N VAL A 121 -8.45 0.91 2.35
CA VAL A 121 -8.44 2.25 2.93
C VAL A 121 -9.70 2.96 2.46
N GLU A 122 -10.45 3.53 3.39
CA GLU A 122 -11.63 4.30 3.02
C GLU A 122 -11.22 5.59 2.31
N GLU A 123 -12.06 6.07 1.40
CA GLU A 123 -11.77 7.26 0.62
C GLU A 123 -11.43 8.47 1.49
N ALA A 124 -12.19 8.69 2.56
CA ALA A 124 -11.94 9.81 3.47
C ALA A 124 -10.56 9.72 4.12
N ALA A 125 -10.15 8.51 4.53
CA ALA A 125 -8.84 8.29 5.11
C ALA A 125 -7.72 8.49 4.08
N PHE A 126 -7.92 8.00 2.86
CA PHE A 126 -6.96 8.20 1.76
C PHE A 126 -6.74 9.69 1.52
N LYS A 127 -7.83 10.45 1.37
CA LYS A 127 -7.74 11.90 1.13
C LYS A 127 -7.07 12.63 2.29
N LYS A 128 -7.36 12.23 3.53
CA LYS A 128 -6.75 12.84 4.71
C LYS A 128 -5.24 12.63 4.73
N ILE A 129 -4.79 11.42 4.42
CA ILE A 129 -3.35 11.13 4.37
C ILE A 129 -2.67 11.94 3.28
N LEU A 130 -3.29 12.08 2.10
CA LEU A 130 -2.72 12.92 1.03
C LEU A 130 -2.65 14.38 1.45
N GLU A 131 -3.67 14.88 2.14
CA GLU A 131 -3.66 16.25 2.66
C GLU A 131 -2.50 16.43 3.65
N MET A 132 -2.32 15.49 4.58
CA MET A 132 -1.20 15.54 5.54
C MET A 132 0.15 15.47 4.83
N GLY A 133 0.22 14.74 3.72
CA GLY A 133 1.42 14.62 2.88
C GLY A 133 1.58 15.74 1.85
N GLU A 134 0.67 16.71 1.85
CA GLU A 134 0.68 17.86 0.92
C GLU A 134 0.75 17.41 -0.54
N THR A 135 0.02 16.37 -0.89
CA THR A 135 0.10 15.69 -2.18
C THR A 135 -1.28 15.48 -2.78
N GLU A 136 -1.40 15.59 -4.11
CA GLU A 136 -2.62 15.27 -4.84
C GLU A 136 -2.35 14.08 -5.76
N ALA A 137 -3.19 13.05 -5.68
CA ALA A 137 -2.95 11.79 -6.37
C ALA A 137 -3.13 11.85 -7.90
N TRP A 138 -3.96 12.78 -8.35
CA TRP A 138 -4.39 12.85 -9.76
C TRP A 138 -3.82 14.04 -10.52
N ARG A 139 -2.70 14.56 -10.07
CA ARG A 139 -2.01 15.64 -10.77
C ARG A 139 -0.59 15.30 -11.10
#